data_4f07b9aa28c99733ad6d569344224bb2
#
_entry.id   4f07b9aa28c99733ad6d569344224bb2
#
_cell.length_a   1.000
_cell.length_b   1.000
_cell.length_c   1.000
_cell.angle_alpha   90.00
_cell.angle_beta   90.00
_cell.angle_gamma   90.00
#
_symmetry.space_group_name_H-M   'P 1'
#
loop_
_entity.id
_entity.type
_entity.pdbx_description
1 polymer ?
#
loop_
_entity_poly.entity_id
_entity_poly.type
_entity_poly.pdbx_seq_one_letter_code
_entity_poly.pdbx_strand_id
1 'polypeptide(L)'
;METKTLHVPTSTSLPDAAHLGEMPFVMVGDAAFPLKPYLMRPYPGKNLTHQKSIFNYRLSRARMVVENAFGILASRWRIFPRRINPLPKNVDTLVVAGCILHNFLLVPSENQRLLDEAEQQGRHMAQGDTWEETTDACNVREAFCTFFNSPEGSVTWQDRMV
;
A
#
# COMPACT_ATOMS: atom_id res chain seq x y z
N MET A 1 -2.35 30.21 0.51
CA MET A 1 -1.92 28.80 0.69
C MET A 1 -1.83 28.18 -0.70
N GLU A 2 -0.62 27.95 -1.21
CA GLU A 2 -0.46 27.20 -2.47
C GLU A 2 -0.91 25.76 -2.25
N THR A 3 -1.95 25.35 -2.96
CA THR A 3 -2.36 23.93 -3.03
C THR A 3 -1.26 23.17 -3.77
N LYS A 4 -0.42 22.46 -3.03
CA LYS A 4 0.54 21.52 -3.61
C LYS A 4 -0.26 20.39 -4.27
N THR A 5 -0.48 20.49 -5.56
CA THR A 5 -1.09 19.43 -6.37
C THR A 5 -0.09 18.31 -6.59
N LEU A 6 -0.49 17.09 -6.27
CA LEU A 6 0.30 15.92 -6.63
C LEU A 6 0.23 15.75 -8.15
N HIS A 7 1.38 15.78 -8.84
CA HIS A 7 1.45 15.54 -10.28
C HIS A 7 1.27 14.05 -10.56
N VAL A 8 0.01 13.61 -10.69
CA VAL A 8 -0.35 12.24 -11.10
C VAL A 8 -0.42 12.20 -12.62
N PRO A 9 0.18 11.18 -13.28
CA PRO A 9 0.05 11.02 -14.74
C PRO A 9 -1.43 10.87 -15.15
N THR A 10 -1.71 11.21 -16.41
CA THR A 10 -3.03 10.96 -17.01
C THR A 10 -3.32 9.47 -17.09
N SER A 11 -4.62 9.11 -17.04
CA SER A 11 -5.07 7.71 -17.22
C SER A 11 -4.44 7.09 -18.45
N THR A 12 -4.15 5.79 -18.38
CA THR A 12 -3.55 5.02 -19.49
C THR A 12 -4.12 3.62 -19.51
N SER A 13 -4.04 2.95 -20.66
CA SER A 13 -4.43 1.54 -20.78
C SER A 13 -3.51 0.65 -19.93
N LEU A 14 -4.08 -0.37 -19.32
CA LEU A 14 -3.30 -1.42 -18.66
C LEU A 14 -2.50 -2.23 -19.70
N PRO A 15 -1.34 -2.80 -19.33
CA PRO A 15 -0.53 -3.58 -20.25
C PRO A 15 -1.34 -4.69 -20.94
N ASP A 16 -1.26 -4.75 -22.26
CA ASP A 16 -1.94 -5.70 -23.13
C ASP A 16 -3.48 -5.79 -22.98
N ALA A 17 -4.08 -4.86 -22.21
CA ALA A 17 -5.51 -4.85 -21.90
C ALA A 17 -6.21 -3.53 -22.30
N ALA A 18 -5.90 -3.00 -23.49
CA ALA A 18 -6.52 -1.79 -24.02
C ALA A 18 -8.07 -1.88 -24.13
N HIS A 19 -8.60 -3.08 -24.22
CA HIS A 19 -10.05 -3.34 -24.26
C HIS A 19 -10.77 -3.00 -22.93
N LEU A 20 -10.05 -2.89 -21.81
CA LEU A 20 -10.60 -2.45 -20.52
C LEU A 20 -10.68 -0.91 -20.40
N GLY A 21 -10.23 -0.19 -21.43
CA GLY A 21 -10.20 1.26 -21.44
C GLY A 21 -9.04 1.86 -20.67
N GLU A 22 -9.09 3.17 -20.48
CA GLU A 22 -8.08 3.90 -19.72
C GLU A 22 -8.34 3.81 -18.22
N MET A 23 -7.31 3.44 -17.48
CA MET A 23 -7.36 3.30 -16.03
C MET A 23 -6.55 4.40 -15.35
N PRO A 24 -7.05 4.96 -14.24
CA PRO A 24 -6.31 5.96 -13.49
C PRO A 24 -5.12 5.33 -12.77
N PHE A 25 -4.07 6.12 -12.57
CA PHE A 25 -3.05 5.79 -11.58
C PHE A 25 -3.65 5.88 -10.18
N VAL A 26 -3.41 4.87 -9.36
CA VAL A 26 -4.01 4.76 -8.03
C VAL A 26 -2.96 4.60 -6.94
N MET A 27 -3.25 5.17 -5.79
CA MET A 27 -2.57 4.84 -4.55
C MET A 27 -3.18 3.56 -3.96
N VAL A 28 -2.40 2.83 -3.19
CA VAL A 28 -2.86 1.61 -2.51
C VAL A 28 -2.86 1.82 -1.00
N GLY A 29 -4.01 1.56 -0.37
CA GLY A 29 -4.22 1.70 1.06
C GLY A 29 -4.63 0.38 1.70
N ASP A 30 -4.64 0.34 3.03
CA ASP A 30 -5.19 -0.76 3.80
C ASP A 30 -6.71 -0.58 4.03
N ALA A 31 -7.30 -1.47 4.82
CA ALA A 31 -8.74 -1.44 5.09
C ALA A 31 -9.18 -0.20 5.89
N ALA A 32 -8.26 0.54 6.52
CA ALA A 32 -8.56 1.77 7.27
C ALA A 32 -8.82 2.98 6.36
N PHE A 33 -8.37 2.94 5.11
CA PHE A 33 -8.59 4.03 4.16
C PHE A 33 -9.94 3.91 3.43
N PRO A 34 -10.57 5.05 3.06
CA PRO A 34 -11.75 5.03 2.19
C PRO A 34 -11.40 4.55 0.79
N LEU A 35 -12.33 3.87 0.12
CA LEU A 35 -12.21 3.59 -1.31
C LEU A 35 -12.51 4.86 -2.10
N LYS A 36 -11.58 5.26 -2.99
CA LYS A 36 -11.74 6.40 -3.90
C LYS A 36 -11.27 6.00 -5.30
N PRO A 37 -11.69 6.70 -6.37
CA PRO A 37 -11.22 6.38 -7.72
C PRO A 37 -9.70 6.40 -7.89
N TYR A 38 -8.99 7.12 -7.02
CA TYR A 38 -7.54 7.25 -6.98
C TYR A 38 -6.88 6.53 -5.77
N LEU A 39 -7.66 5.84 -4.92
CA LEU A 39 -7.16 5.15 -3.73
C LEU A 39 -7.86 3.80 -3.56
N MET A 40 -7.14 2.73 -3.84
CA MET A 40 -7.65 1.37 -3.76
C MET A 40 -7.43 0.77 -2.37
N ARG A 41 -8.47 0.12 -1.85
CA ARG A 41 -8.44 -0.66 -0.61
C ARG A 41 -8.90 -2.10 -0.87
N PRO A 42 -8.53 -3.05 -0.01
CA PRO A 42 -8.97 -4.43 -0.16
C PRO A 42 -10.50 -4.56 -0.04
N TYR A 43 -11.06 -5.58 -0.68
CA TYR A 43 -12.45 -5.99 -0.45
C TYR A 43 -12.62 -6.43 0.99
N PRO A 44 -13.70 -5.99 1.66
CA PRO A 44 -13.98 -6.37 3.05
C PRO A 44 -14.55 -7.80 3.13
N GLY A 45 -14.45 -8.40 4.32
CA GLY A 45 -15.03 -9.71 4.62
C GLY A 45 -14.03 -10.86 4.58
N LYS A 46 -14.46 -12.01 5.12
CA LYS A 46 -13.64 -13.22 5.23
C LYS A 46 -13.92 -14.23 4.12
N ASN A 47 -15.17 -14.28 3.61
CA ASN A 47 -15.60 -15.24 2.58
C ASN A 47 -15.64 -14.54 1.21
N LEU A 48 -14.46 -14.21 0.70
CA LEU A 48 -14.31 -13.58 -0.60
C LEU A 48 -14.33 -14.62 -1.71
N THR A 49 -14.79 -14.21 -2.90
CA THR A 49 -14.59 -15.02 -4.11
C THR A 49 -13.10 -15.12 -4.42
N HIS A 50 -12.70 -16.16 -5.12
CA HIS A 50 -11.31 -16.36 -5.52
C HIS A 50 -10.72 -15.12 -6.21
N GLN A 51 -11.46 -14.51 -7.14
CA GLN A 51 -11.06 -13.29 -7.85
C GLN A 51 -10.78 -12.12 -6.90
N LYS A 52 -11.64 -11.88 -5.92
CA LYS A 52 -11.47 -10.81 -4.91
C LYS A 52 -10.31 -11.12 -3.97
N SER A 53 -10.09 -12.38 -3.66
CA SER A 53 -8.94 -12.82 -2.88
C SER A 53 -7.63 -12.55 -3.62
N ILE A 54 -7.56 -12.85 -4.93
CA ILE A 54 -6.41 -12.50 -5.78
C ILE A 54 -6.18 -10.99 -5.77
N PHE A 55 -7.23 -10.17 -5.95
CA PHE A 55 -7.10 -8.71 -5.89
C PHE A 55 -6.50 -8.27 -4.55
N ASN A 56 -7.07 -8.73 -3.43
CA ASN A 56 -6.59 -8.38 -2.09
C ASN A 56 -5.13 -8.79 -1.88
N TYR A 57 -4.75 -9.97 -2.36
CA TYR A 57 -3.37 -10.44 -2.28
C TYR A 57 -2.42 -9.56 -3.10
N ARG A 58 -2.79 -9.24 -4.36
CA ARG A 58 -2.00 -8.36 -5.23
C ARG A 58 -1.84 -6.96 -4.64
N LEU A 59 -2.92 -6.42 -4.06
CA LEU A 59 -2.89 -5.13 -3.36
C LEU A 59 -1.98 -5.17 -2.14
N SER A 60 -2.06 -6.21 -1.32
CA SER A 60 -1.18 -6.41 -0.16
C SER A 60 0.29 -6.47 -0.58
N ARG A 61 0.59 -7.18 -1.65
CA ARG A 61 1.96 -7.25 -2.22
C ARG A 61 2.49 -5.88 -2.64
N ALA A 62 1.65 -5.07 -3.28
CA ALA A 62 2.03 -3.71 -3.68
C ALA A 62 2.32 -2.82 -2.46
N ARG A 63 1.56 -2.99 -1.36
CA ARG A 63 1.76 -2.25 -0.10
C ARG A 63 2.97 -2.72 0.70
N MET A 64 3.38 -3.96 0.54
CA MET A 64 4.49 -4.55 1.30
C MET A 64 5.77 -3.71 1.21
N VAL A 65 6.03 -3.05 0.08
CA VAL A 65 7.21 -2.19 -0.12
C VAL A 65 7.23 -1.05 0.91
N VAL A 66 6.09 -0.40 1.13
CA VAL A 66 5.95 0.70 2.11
C VAL A 66 6.02 0.17 3.54
N GLU A 67 5.34 -0.95 3.81
CA GLU A 67 5.37 -1.61 5.13
C GLU A 67 6.81 -2.02 5.50
N ASN A 68 7.55 -2.59 4.55
CA ASN A 68 8.95 -2.95 4.74
C ASN A 68 9.83 -1.71 4.98
N ALA A 69 9.62 -0.62 4.24
CA ALA A 69 10.36 0.62 4.46
C ALA A 69 10.14 1.17 5.87
N PHE A 70 8.89 1.18 6.36
CA PHE A 70 8.61 1.58 7.74
C PHE A 70 9.16 0.58 8.77
N GLY A 71 9.09 -0.72 8.49
CA GLY A 71 9.70 -1.75 9.34
C GLY A 71 11.20 -1.53 9.51
N ILE A 72 11.94 -1.31 8.42
CA ILE A 72 13.37 -1.02 8.46
C ILE A 72 13.65 0.29 9.22
N LEU A 73 12.86 1.35 8.96
CA LEU A 73 12.97 2.63 9.66
C LEU A 73 12.81 2.44 11.17
N ALA A 74 11.75 1.73 11.59
CA ALA A 74 11.45 1.50 13.01
C ALA A 74 12.49 0.60 13.69
N SER A 75 12.98 -0.43 13.02
CA SER A 75 14.03 -1.31 13.54
C SER A 75 15.36 -0.58 13.70
N ARG A 76 15.71 0.28 12.75
CA ARG A 76 16.94 1.10 12.82
C ARG A 76 16.84 2.18 13.89
N TRP A 77 15.73 2.87 13.96
CA TRP A 77 15.51 3.99 14.88
C TRP A 77 14.50 3.59 15.95
N ARG A 78 14.95 2.93 17.00
CA ARG A 78 14.13 2.37 18.08
C ARG A 78 13.32 3.39 18.89
N ILE A 79 13.37 4.66 18.53
CA ILE A 79 12.51 5.71 19.07
C ILE A 79 11.09 5.62 18.50
N PHE A 80 10.92 5.17 17.26
CA PHE A 80 9.61 5.12 16.59
C PHE A 80 8.65 4.06 17.15
N PRO A 81 9.08 2.83 17.49
CA PRO A 81 8.20 1.84 18.11
C PRO A 81 7.90 2.12 19.59
N ARG A 82 8.53 3.14 20.19
CA ARG A 82 8.31 3.53 21.59
C ARG A 82 7.33 4.71 21.68
N ARG A 83 6.71 4.87 22.86
CA ARG A 83 5.93 6.07 23.14
C ARG A 83 6.83 7.31 23.04
N ILE A 84 6.52 8.18 22.09
CA ILE A 84 7.26 9.41 21.86
C ILE A 84 6.68 10.48 22.82
N ASN A 85 7.48 10.93 23.80
CA ASN A 85 7.09 11.91 24.83
C ASN A 85 7.42 13.40 24.51
N PRO A 86 8.19 13.77 23.46
CA PRO A 86 8.43 15.16 23.11
C PRO A 86 7.15 15.95 22.81
N LEU A 87 7.23 17.28 22.89
CA LEU A 87 6.15 18.17 22.46
C LEU A 87 5.80 17.89 20.99
N PRO A 88 4.51 17.95 20.59
CA PRO A 88 4.08 17.62 19.22
C PRO A 88 4.89 18.32 18.12
N LYS A 89 5.22 19.60 18.29
CA LYS A 89 6.06 20.37 17.34
C LYS A 89 7.45 19.79 17.10
N ASN A 90 7.99 19.03 18.03
CA ASN A 90 9.31 18.41 17.93
C ASN A 90 9.21 17.01 17.30
N VAL A 91 8.01 16.38 17.31
CA VAL A 91 7.78 15.06 16.72
C VAL A 91 7.97 15.12 15.21
N ASP A 92 7.43 16.13 14.54
CA ASP A 92 7.58 16.32 13.10
C ASP A 92 9.06 16.42 12.70
N THR A 93 9.82 17.23 13.43
CA THR A 93 11.26 17.37 13.20
C THR A 93 12.00 16.06 13.42
N LEU A 94 11.65 15.30 14.46
CA LEU A 94 12.23 14.00 14.76
C LEU A 94 11.95 12.98 13.63
N VAL A 95 10.71 12.91 13.16
CA VAL A 95 10.31 12.01 12.06
C VAL A 95 11.08 12.36 10.79
N VAL A 96 11.09 13.63 10.41
CA VAL A 96 11.82 14.11 9.22
C VAL A 96 13.31 13.80 9.31
N ALA A 97 13.94 14.08 10.47
CA ALA A 97 15.35 13.77 10.70
C ALA A 97 15.62 12.26 10.60
N GLY A 98 14.75 11.42 11.18
CA GLY A 98 14.84 9.97 11.09
C GLY A 98 14.76 9.47 9.65
N CYS A 99 13.85 10.02 8.85
CA CYS A 99 13.71 9.67 7.42
C CYS A 99 14.96 10.10 6.61
N ILE A 100 15.48 11.30 6.85
CA ILE A 100 16.70 11.79 6.17
C ILE A 100 17.90 10.91 6.50
N LEU A 101 18.12 10.63 7.78
CA LEU A 101 19.22 9.77 8.23
C LEU A 101 19.05 8.33 7.73
N HIS A 102 17.81 7.82 7.69
CA HIS A 102 17.52 6.51 7.11
C HIS A 102 17.95 6.44 5.65
N ASN A 103 17.54 7.42 4.85
CA ASN A 103 17.91 7.49 3.43
C ASN A 103 19.42 7.64 3.22
N PHE A 104 20.08 8.40 4.07
CA PHE A 104 21.55 8.57 4.03
C PHE A 104 22.30 7.27 4.34
N LEU A 105 21.76 6.44 5.24
CA LEU A 105 22.36 5.18 5.68
C LEU A 105 21.79 3.95 4.93
N LEU A 106 21.25 4.14 3.71
CA LEU A 106 20.73 3.02 2.90
C LEU A 106 21.89 2.13 2.41
N VAL A 107 22.20 1.09 3.20
CA VAL A 107 23.14 0.03 2.83
C VAL A 107 22.35 -1.25 2.56
N PRO A 108 22.36 -1.80 1.33
CA PRO A 108 21.48 -2.93 0.94
C PRO A 108 21.64 -4.17 1.84
N SER A 109 22.84 -4.49 2.27
CA SER A 109 23.12 -5.67 3.13
C SER A 109 22.57 -5.54 4.56
N GLU A 110 22.53 -4.33 5.12
CA GLU A 110 21.91 -4.09 6.44
C GLU A 110 20.40 -4.07 6.38
N ASN A 111 19.83 -3.60 5.26
CA ASN A 111 18.39 -3.53 5.10
C ASN A 111 17.72 -4.90 5.12
N GLN A 112 18.35 -5.95 4.57
CA GLN A 112 17.80 -7.30 4.61
C GLN A 112 17.67 -7.81 6.06
N ARG A 113 18.69 -7.63 6.89
CA ARG A 113 18.63 -8.02 8.31
C ARG A 113 17.51 -7.29 9.07
N LEU A 114 17.34 -5.98 8.81
CA LEU A 114 16.31 -5.19 9.45
C LEU A 114 14.90 -5.57 8.98
N LEU A 115 14.76 -6.03 7.74
CA LEU A 115 13.51 -6.61 7.24
C LEU A 115 13.13 -7.89 7.96
N ASP A 116 14.08 -8.80 8.13
CA ASP A 116 13.88 -10.07 8.85
C ASP A 116 13.45 -9.81 10.31
N GLU A 117 14.07 -8.82 10.97
CA GLU A 117 13.70 -8.38 12.32
C GLU A 117 12.27 -7.78 12.36
N ALA A 118 11.89 -6.98 11.36
CA ALA A 118 10.55 -6.36 11.28
C ALA A 118 9.44 -7.39 11.01
N GLU A 119 9.71 -8.40 10.20
CA GLU A 119 8.74 -9.49 9.94
C GLU A 119 8.46 -10.33 11.18
N GLN A 120 9.43 -10.50 12.07
CA GLN A 120 9.28 -11.22 13.35
C GLN A 120 8.38 -10.46 14.35
N GLN A 121 8.26 -9.14 14.25
CA GLN A 121 7.47 -8.30 15.18
C GLN A 121 5.96 -8.29 14.88
N GLY A 122 5.50 -8.98 13.84
CA GLY A 122 4.08 -9.20 13.52
C GLY A 122 3.40 -7.97 12.90
N ARG A 123 2.59 -8.25 11.88
CA ARG A 123 1.79 -7.24 11.18
C ARG A 123 0.45 -7.06 11.89
N HIS A 124 0.20 -5.93 12.51
CA HIS A 124 -1.13 -5.53 12.93
C HIS A 124 -1.88 -4.93 11.73
N MET A 125 -2.87 -5.66 11.22
CA MET A 125 -3.82 -5.09 10.27
C MET A 125 -4.78 -4.18 11.02
N ALA A 126 -4.83 -2.91 10.64
CA ALA A 126 -5.84 -1.98 11.14
C ALA A 126 -7.23 -2.43 10.67
N GLN A 127 -8.17 -2.53 11.61
CA GLN A 127 -9.58 -2.76 11.31
C GLN A 127 -10.19 -1.41 10.93
N GLY A 128 -10.61 -1.28 9.67
CA GLY A 128 -11.07 0.00 9.14
C GLY A 128 -12.52 0.32 9.50
N ASP A 129 -12.80 1.62 9.58
CA ASP A 129 -14.15 2.15 9.68
C ASP A 129 -14.99 1.86 8.41
N THR A 130 -16.30 1.83 8.56
CA THR A 130 -17.22 1.72 7.42
C THR A 130 -17.30 3.05 6.69
N TRP A 131 -16.69 3.13 5.50
CA TRP A 131 -16.77 4.27 4.61
C TRP A 131 -17.79 4.03 3.50
N GLU A 132 -18.56 5.06 3.14
CA GLU A 132 -19.41 5.00 1.94
C GLU A 132 -18.53 4.91 0.68
N GLU A 133 -18.75 3.84 -0.09
CA GLU A 133 -18.05 3.60 -1.36
C GLU A 133 -18.84 4.25 -2.50
N THR A 134 -18.20 5.10 -3.31
CA THR A 134 -18.84 5.68 -4.50
C THR A 134 -18.83 4.69 -5.66
N THR A 135 -19.84 4.76 -6.55
CA THR A 135 -19.94 3.87 -7.73
C THR A 135 -18.68 3.91 -8.58
N ASP A 136 -18.11 5.09 -8.82
CA ASP A 136 -16.88 5.24 -9.63
C ASP A 136 -15.69 4.54 -8.98
N ALA A 137 -15.54 4.64 -7.66
CA ALA A 137 -14.48 3.97 -6.94
C ALA A 137 -14.62 2.44 -6.99
N CYS A 138 -15.86 1.94 -6.89
CA CYS A 138 -16.15 0.52 -7.05
C CYS A 138 -15.83 0.04 -8.46
N ASN A 139 -16.21 0.80 -9.50
CA ASN A 139 -15.93 0.46 -10.90
C ASN A 139 -14.42 0.36 -11.17
N VAL A 140 -13.62 1.30 -10.66
CA VAL A 140 -12.15 1.25 -10.77
C VAL A 140 -11.60 0.01 -10.08
N ARG A 141 -12.05 -0.33 -8.86
CA ARG A 141 -11.61 -1.53 -8.14
C ARG A 141 -11.98 -2.81 -8.89
N GLU A 142 -13.21 -2.91 -9.43
CA GLU A 142 -13.66 -4.05 -10.20
C GLU A 142 -12.87 -4.21 -11.52
N ALA A 143 -12.52 -3.11 -12.19
CA ALA A 143 -11.68 -3.16 -13.39
C ALA A 143 -10.28 -3.71 -13.09
N PHE A 144 -9.64 -3.26 -12.01
CA PHE A 144 -8.37 -3.85 -11.56
C PHE A 144 -8.53 -5.32 -11.14
N CYS A 145 -9.63 -5.67 -10.45
CA CYS A 145 -9.92 -7.04 -10.07
C CYS A 145 -10.06 -7.93 -11.33
N THR A 146 -10.78 -7.48 -12.34
CA THR A 146 -10.93 -8.17 -13.63
C THR A 146 -9.59 -8.32 -14.32
N PHE A 147 -8.78 -7.25 -14.39
CA PHE A 147 -7.45 -7.30 -14.99
C PHE A 147 -6.53 -8.31 -14.29
N PHE A 148 -6.46 -8.32 -12.96
CA PHE A 148 -5.59 -9.27 -12.25
C PHE A 148 -5.98 -10.73 -12.41
N ASN A 149 -7.22 -10.98 -12.85
CA ASN A 149 -7.74 -12.32 -13.13
C ASN A 149 -7.79 -12.64 -14.64
N SER A 150 -7.39 -11.70 -15.50
CA SER A 150 -7.29 -11.92 -16.95
C SER A 150 -5.97 -12.57 -17.34
N PRO A 151 -5.88 -13.17 -18.53
CA PRO A 151 -4.61 -13.73 -19.03
C PRO A 151 -3.48 -12.69 -19.08
N GLU A 152 -3.79 -11.44 -19.39
CA GLU A 152 -2.82 -10.34 -19.55
C GLU A 152 -2.30 -9.84 -18.19
N GLY A 153 -3.17 -9.81 -17.18
CA GLY A 153 -2.84 -9.26 -15.84
C GLY A 153 -2.48 -10.31 -14.80
N SER A 154 -2.74 -11.60 -15.06
CA SER A 154 -2.45 -12.67 -14.11
C SER A 154 -0.95 -12.96 -14.01
N VAL A 155 -0.55 -13.48 -12.85
CA VAL A 155 0.82 -13.97 -12.63
C VAL A 155 0.77 -15.44 -12.18
N THR A 156 1.71 -16.24 -12.64
CA THR A 156 1.72 -17.71 -12.51
C THR A 156 1.69 -18.25 -11.08
N TRP A 157 2.03 -17.44 -10.12
CA TRP A 157 2.11 -17.83 -8.71
C TRP A 157 0.92 -17.36 -7.86
N GLN A 158 0.01 -16.50 -8.41
CA GLN A 158 -1.04 -15.86 -7.59
C GLN A 158 -2.05 -16.86 -7.02
N ASP A 159 -2.43 -17.90 -7.78
CA ASP A 159 -3.42 -18.92 -7.38
C ASP A 159 -2.94 -19.81 -6.23
N ARG A 160 -1.61 -19.90 -6.01
CA ARG A 160 -1.03 -20.68 -4.91
C ARG A 160 -1.06 -19.93 -3.57
N MET A 161 -1.40 -18.64 -3.60
CA MET A 161 -1.28 -17.75 -2.46
C MET A 161 -2.64 -17.33 -1.88
N VAL A 162 -3.75 -17.88 -2.43
CA VAL A 162 -5.13 -17.50 -2.07
C VAL A 162 -5.95 -18.71 -1.66
#